data_3dd8187faf2552864f89f6e423de509b
#
_entry.id   3dd8187faf2552864f89f6e423de509b
#
_cell.length_a   1.000
_cell.length_b   1.000
_cell.length_c   1.000
_cell.angle_alpha   90.00
_cell.angle_beta   90.00
_cell.angle_gamma   90.00
#
_symmetry.space_group_name_H-M   'P 1'
#
loop_
_entity.id
_entity.type
_entity.pdbx_description
1 polymer ?
#
loop_
_entity_poly.entity_id
_entity_poly.type
_entity_poly.pdbx_seq_one_letter_code
_entity_poly.pdbx_strand_id
1 'polypeptide(L)'
;MLLDGSRTPTQLIADSGLSESIVNEFVNILDRYRLIVEGDPFVDIISSRQYIDMLEDVVNPLYNTIALRNPLIRALNQSPIPESLVYGYAIENFHFQQRQSLFGSVILSAASLPKKALDLLKKAYLTEDGHDRLVLRAFSNPDPVVDSLMLPTTEALTAYLANLARSHPLSFISALSCIEGYHTYDGDLFAKVIDQQNAIFGAPFVEHDDINRSNDHGSVTRQILETLDVVTRLDADIAIKNVRRLLGMIDAHWTEIYTYYSNSQKDIPRMYPSEAPTPVPIPEITPGLRSYKMPKLRKSVDVQYEYDGVLVKYAGRQFRIQATQNVAIDLMMQRLDGTNSVESLAAEMQVSLDTLVAALNQLDSCGLLVEGQHDIPTYLSSITFIQSLEDWVPRWYKSYHGYQRFLKRLESGKASHDLLTQYAWEYYHITAQALSAIGPALSLETDAVRADLLRDFYMEEIGHEKMLGRVLTSLGVSPDQIHHSIPLPSTSFVVEMLRFLAAHDPLSFMGALFLFEGTEGQKDTLVELITEHYPHLPSVYTDMLRQHDSINEKAEHGDISRKLYATIGGISLDDARRVIGTLYNLISLIDGFYAGLLERDDLIYVPIDHVS
;
A
#
# COMPACT_ATOMS: atom_id res chain seq x y z
N MET A 1 3.10 43.48 -23.66
CA MET A 1 3.28 42.22 -22.96
C MET A 1 3.17 41.10 -24.00
N LEU A 2 4.27 40.49 -24.43
CA LEU A 2 4.25 39.56 -25.58
C LEU A 2 4.28 38.08 -25.12
N LEU A 3 4.55 37.82 -23.84
CA LEU A 3 4.60 36.47 -23.24
C LEU A 3 3.34 36.23 -22.36
N ASP A 4 2.18 36.28 -22.99
CA ASP A 4 0.88 36.07 -22.34
C ASP A 4 0.21 34.74 -22.72
N GLY A 5 0.98 33.84 -23.35
CA GLY A 5 0.50 32.53 -23.80
C GLY A 5 -0.33 32.57 -25.10
N SER A 6 -0.54 33.74 -25.69
CA SER A 6 -1.34 33.86 -26.92
C SER A 6 -0.53 33.80 -28.21
N ARG A 7 0.80 33.68 -28.13
CA ARG A 7 1.72 33.74 -29.28
C ARG A 7 2.66 32.54 -29.34
N THR A 8 2.81 32.00 -30.52
CA THR A 8 3.86 31.03 -30.82
C THR A 8 5.25 31.71 -30.86
N PRO A 9 6.36 30.97 -30.71
CA PRO A 9 7.70 31.52 -30.87
C PRO A 9 7.90 32.28 -32.19
N THR A 10 7.33 31.78 -33.29
CA THR A 10 7.38 32.45 -34.61
C THR A 10 6.65 33.78 -34.60
N GLN A 11 5.50 33.88 -33.94
CA GLN A 11 4.76 35.14 -33.79
C GLN A 11 5.50 36.12 -32.85
N LEU A 12 6.14 35.62 -31.81
CA LEU A 12 6.98 36.45 -30.93
C LEU A 12 8.15 37.07 -31.69
N ILE A 13 8.78 36.35 -32.60
CA ILE A 13 9.84 36.85 -33.49
C ILE A 13 9.29 37.98 -34.37
N ALA A 14 8.16 37.71 -35.03
CA ALA A 14 7.53 38.67 -35.91
C ALA A 14 7.08 39.95 -35.20
N ASP A 15 6.42 39.84 -34.04
CA ASP A 15 5.85 40.95 -33.28
C ASP A 15 6.94 41.74 -32.52
N SER A 16 8.01 41.10 -32.09
CA SER A 16 9.10 41.78 -31.35
C SER A 16 10.06 42.54 -32.26
N GLY A 17 10.16 42.18 -33.54
CA GLY A 17 11.16 42.70 -34.45
C GLY A 17 12.60 42.26 -34.15
N LEU A 18 12.78 41.31 -33.23
CA LEU A 18 14.09 40.78 -32.83
C LEU A 18 14.47 39.57 -33.72
N SER A 19 15.75 39.28 -33.80
CA SER A 19 16.20 38.06 -34.51
C SER A 19 15.73 36.80 -33.77
N GLU A 20 15.53 35.72 -34.53
CA GLU A 20 15.16 34.41 -34.02
C GLU A 20 16.10 33.92 -32.90
N SER A 21 17.41 34.13 -33.11
CA SER A 21 18.43 33.75 -32.11
C SER A 21 18.23 34.48 -30.79
N ILE A 22 17.92 35.78 -30.80
CA ILE A 22 17.69 36.58 -29.60
C ILE A 22 16.41 36.13 -28.87
N VAL A 23 15.33 35.92 -29.63
CA VAL A 23 14.05 35.47 -29.04
C VAL A 23 14.19 34.09 -28.41
N ASN A 24 14.82 33.14 -29.12
CA ASN A 24 15.03 31.81 -28.60
C ASN A 24 15.96 31.80 -27.36
N GLU A 25 17.04 32.61 -27.37
CA GLU A 25 17.92 32.73 -26.20
C GLU A 25 17.17 33.31 -25.01
N PHE A 26 16.35 34.34 -25.22
CA PHE A 26 15.56 34.95 -24.18
C PHE A 26 14.50 34.00 -23.59
N VAL A 27 13.74 33.30 -24.44
CA VAL A 27 12.77 32.28 -24.03
C VAL A 27 13.47 31.17 -23.25
N ASN A 28 14.63 30.67 -23.72
CA ASN A 28 15.42 29.65 -23.01
C ASN A 28 15.94 30.13 -21.65
N ILE A 29 16.30 31.42 -21.53
CA ILE A 29 16.70 32.01 -20.23
C ILE A 29 15.49 32.04 -19.28
N LEU A 30 14.34 32.52 -19.74
CA LEU A 30 13.14 32.58 -18.92
C LEU A 30 12.69 31.18 -18.50
N ASP A 31 12.73 30.21 -19.42
CA ASP A 31 12.42 28.82 -19.13
C ASP A 31 13.39 28.22 -18.10
N ARG A 32 14.72 28.47 -18.26
CA ARG A 32 15.73 28.03 -17.30
C ARG A 32 15.48 28.56 -15.88
N TYR A 33 14.95 29.78 -15.76
CA TYR A 33 14.59 30.38 -14.49
C TYR A 33 13.14 30.12 -14.07
N ARG A 34 12.42 29.25 -14.80
CA ARG A 34 11.02 28.89 -14.51
C ARG A 34 10.06 30.07 -14.46
N LEU A 35 10.29 31.08 -15.30
CA LEU A 35 9.50 32.29 -15.35
C LEU A 35 8.40 32.24 -16.43
N ILE A 36 8.37 31.20 -17.25
CA ILE A 36 7.36 30.97 -18.29
C ILE A 36 6.85 29.54 -18.24
N VAL A 37 5.60 29.36 -18.63
CA VAL A 37 4.91 28.08 -18.81
C VAL A 37 4.30 28.02 -20.21
N GLU A 38 3.97 26.82 -20.69
CA GLU A 38 3.25 26.66 -21.95
C GLU A 38 1.84 27.26 -21.84
N GLY A 39 1.54 28.18 -22.74
CA GLY A 39 0.26 28.89 -22.78
C GLY A 39 -0.84 28.20 -23.60
N ASP A 40 -0.49 27.25 -24.46
CA ASP A 40 -1.45 26.49 -25.25
C ASP A 40 -1.89 25.23 -24.49
N PRO A 41 -3.15 25.15 -24.00
CA PRO A 41 -3.65 23.97 -23.30
C PRO A 41 -3.83 22.75 -24.24
N PHE A 42 -3.71 22.91 -25.56
CA PHE A 42 -3.88 21.85 -26.56
C PHE A 42 -2.56 21.29 -27.06
N VAL A 43 -1.42 21.68 -26.48
CA VAL A 43 -0.13 21.07 -26.83
C VAL A 43 -0.10 19.63 -26.34
N ASP A 44 0.02 18.67 -27.28
CA ASP A 44 0.02 17.25 -27.00
C ASP A 44 1.29 16.78 -26.27
N ILE A 45 2.39 17.52 -26.38
CA ILE A 45 3.71 17.17 -25.88
C ILE A 45 4.31 18.36 -25.15
N ILE A 46 4.75 18.15 -23.90
CA ILE A 46 5.46 19.12 -23.07
C ILE A 46 6.88 18.62 -22.77
N SER A 47 7.80 19.53 -22.46
CA SER A 47 9.12 19.13 -21.99
C SER A 47 9.04 18.52 -20.58
N SER A 48 9.97 17.64 -20.27
CA SER A 48 10.08 17.08 -18.90
C SER A 48 10.21 18.16 -17.83
N ARG A 49 10.86 19.27 -18.16
CA ARG A 49 10.99 20.40 -17.27
C ARG A 49 9.66 21.09 -16.98
N GLN A 50 8.86 21.36 -18.02
CA GLN A 50 7.51 21.91 -17.84
C GLN A 50 6.63 20.96 -17.02
N TYR A 51 6.76 19.65 -17.25
CA TYR A 51 6.08 18.66 -16.44
C TYR A 51 6.49 18.72 -14.97
N ILE A 52 7.79 18.82 -14.67
CA ILE A 52 8.29 18.93 -13.30
C ILE A 52 7.74 20.19 -12.63
N ASP A 53 7.75 21.33 -13.33
CA ASP A 53 7.22 22.59 -12.80
C ASP A 53 5.72 22.47 -12.50
N MET A 54 4.93 21.87 -13.41
CA MET A 54 3.50 21.57 -13.17
C MET A 54 3.29 20.64 -11.97
N LEU A 55 4.13 19.62 -11.82
CA LEU A 55 4.06 18.70 -10.71
C LEU A 55 4.34 19.40 -9.38
N GLU A 56 5.40 20.21 -9.32
CA GLU A 56 5.79 20.97 -8.13
C GLU A 56 4.72 22.02 -7.73
N ASP A 57 4.09 22.67 -8.70
CA ASP A 57 3.00 23.64 -8.47
C ASP A 57 1.78 22.99 -7.82
N VAL A 58 1.55 21.71 -8.05
CA VAL A 58 0.47 20.95 -7.42
C VAL A 58 0.90 20.38 -6.07
N VAL A 59 2.09 19.80 -6.00
CA VAL A 59 2.57 19.06 -4.83
C VAL A 59 2.87 19.99 -3.66
N ASN A 60 3.58 21.11 -3.91
CA ASN A 60 4.03 22.00 -2.84
C ASN A 60 2.89 22.59 -2.00
N PRO A 61 1.80 23.14 -2.58
CA PRO A 61 0.69 23.66 -1.77
C PRO A 61 -0.05 22.58 -0.99
N LEU A 62 -0.25 21.40 -1.59
CA LEU A 62 -0.93 20.28 -0.94
C LEU A 62 -0.12 19.75 0.23
N TYR A 63 1.17 19.51 0.04
CA TYR A 63 2.07 19.04 1.08
C TYR A 63 2.15 20.03 2.25
N ASN A 64 2.31 21.32 1.96
CA ASN A 64 2.30 22.35 3.00
C ASN A 64 1.00 22.35 3.79
N THR A 65 -0.12 22.13 3.13
CA THR A 65 -1.43 22.02 3.79
C THR A 65 -1.48 20.81 4.71
N ILE A 66 -1.00 19.65 4.26
CA ILE A 66 -0.90 18.42 5.05
C ILE A 66 0.01 18.65 6.26
N ALA A 67 1.22 19.19 6.05
CA ALA A 67 2.20 19.44 7.10
C ALA A 67 1.65 20.35 8.22
N LEU A 68 0.81 21.32 7.89
CA LEU A 68 0.23 22.23 8.86
C LEU A 68 -0.91 21.63 9.68
N ARG A 69 -1.70 20.73 9.13
CA ARG A 69 -2.95 20.27 9.76
C ARG A 69 -2.97 18.80 10.17
N ASN A 70 -2.11 17.96 9.58
CA ASN A 70 -2.08 16.53 9.91
C ASN A 70 -1.79 16.31 11.40
N PRO A 71 -2.59 15.50 12.11
CA PRO A 71 -2.45 15.32 13.55
C PRO A 71 -1.13 14.64 13.94
N LEU A 72 -0.60 13.73 13.12
CA LEU A 72 0.70 13.10 13.35
C LEU A 72 1.82 14.14 13.32
N ILE A 73 1.90 14.93 12.25
CA ILE A 73 2.92 15.96 12.09
C ILE A 73 2.83 17.00 13.23
N ARG A 74 1.63 17.38 13.61
CA ARG A 74 1.42 18.29 14.75
C ARG A 74 1.88 17.69 16.08
N ALA A 75 1.61 16.40 16.32
CA ALA A 75 2.04 15.71 17.52
C ALA A 75 3.56 15.59 17.59
N LEU A 76 4.22 15.34 16.47
CA LEU A 76 5.69 15.25 16.39
C LEU A 76 6.39 16.60 16.65
N ASN A 77 5.73 17.70 16.35
CA ASN A 77 6.23 19.05 16.64
C ASN A 77 5.94 19.50 18.10
N GLN A 78 5.30 18.63 18.93
CA GLN A 78 5.03 18.90 20.35
C GLN A 78 6.00 18.09 21.22
N SER A 79 6.36 18.61 22.40
CA SER A 79 7.19 17.90 23.37
C SER A 79 6.46 17.82 24.71
N PRO A 80 6.41 16.66 25.36
CA PRO A 80 6.94 15.35 24.94
C PRO A 80 6.01 14.63 23.94
N ILE A 81 6.60 13.88 23.02
CA ILE A 81 5.83 13.02 22.09
C ILE A 81 5.45 11.73 22.83
N PRO A 82 4.22 11.20 22.63
CA PRO A 82 3.85 9.91 23.18
C PRO A 82 4.77 8.79 22.65
N GLU A 83 5.36 8.02 23.53
CA GLU A 83 6.28 6.94 23.19
C GLU A 83 5.62 5.90 22.25
N SER A 84 4.32 5.56 22.52
CA SER A 84 3.55 4.67 21.65
C SER A 84 3.43 5.17 20.20
N LEU A 85 3.37 6.48 20.00
CA LEU A 85 3.31 7.06 18.67
C LEU A 85 4.65 6.94 17.93
N VAL A 86 5.77 7.11 18.64
CA VAL A 86 7.11 6.91 18.10
C VAL A 86 7.32 5.45 17.68
N TYR A 87 6.96 4.51 18.56
CA TYR A 87 7.02 3.07 18.25
C TYR A 87 6.10 2.70 17.10
N GLY A 88 4.87 3.20 17.10
CA GLY A 88 3.89 2.94 16.06
C GLY A 88 4.36 3.40 14.69
N TYR A 89 4.91 4.60 14.59
CA TYR A 89 5.50 5.07 13.35
C TYR A 89 6.65 4.18 12.88
N ALA A 90 7.52 3.76 13.79
CA ALA A 90 8.64 2.88 13.46
C ALA A 90 8.16 1.51 12.95
N ILE A 91 7.08 0.95 13.53
CA ILE A 91 6.46 -0.31 13.07
C ILE A 91 5.93 -0.14 11.64
N GLU A 92 5.17 0.92 11.39
CA GLU A 92 4.60 1.15 10.05
C GLU A 92 5.67 1.47 9.01
N ASN A 93 6.73 2.18 9.41
CA ASN A 93 7.90 2.42 8.56
C ASN A 93 8.60 1.09 8.20
N PHE A 94 8.80 0.18 9.15
CA PHE A 94 9.33 -1.15 8.87
C PHE A 94 8.49 -1.89 7.83
N HIS A 95 7.17 -1.93 8.01
CA HIS A 95 6.27 -2.59 7.06
C HIS A 95 6.30 -1.94 5.68
N PHE A 96 6.37 -0.62 5.62
CA PHE A 96 6.49 0.13 4.37
C PHE A 96 7.80 -0.21 3.66
N GLN A 97 8.94 -0.16 4.36
CA GLN A 97 10.26 -0.48 3.82
C GLN A 97 10.35 -1.93 3.32
N GLN A 98 9.76 -2.88 4.05
CA GLN A 98 9.71 -4.28 3.64
C GLN A 98 9.02 -4.48 2.28
N ARG A 99 8.07 -3.61 1.93
CA ARG A 99 7.33 -3.66 0.65
C ARG A 99 8.04 -2.94 -0.50
N GLN A 100 9.09 -2.17 -0.25
CA GLN A 100 9.80 -1.44 -1.30
C GLN A 100 10.39 -2.35 -2.39
N SER A 101 10.92 -3.51 -2.02
CA SER A 101 11.45 -4.49 -2.97
C SER A 101 10.42 -4.95 -4.00
N LEU A 102 9.13 -5.01 -3.60
CA LEU A 102 8.04 -5.43 -4.48
C LEU A 102 7.83 -4.43 -5.63
N PHE A 103 7.57 -3.15 -5.31
CA PHE A 103 7.34 -2.16 -6.38
C PHE A 103 8.61 -1.78 -7.13
N GLY A 104 9.79 -1.94 -6.51
CA GLY A 104 11.08 -1.80 -7.16
C GLY A 104 11.30 -2.81 -8.28
N SER A 105 11.02 -4.09 -8.03
CA SER A 105 11.13 -5.13 -9.05
C SER A 105 10.17 -4.89 -10.21
N VAL A 106 8.96 -4.41 -9.93
CA VAL A 106 7.94 -4.11 -10.94
C VAL A 106 8.39 -2.98 -11.87
N ILE A 107 8.85 -1.85 -11.32
CA ILE A 107 9.26 -0.69 -12.15
C ILE A 107 10.51 -0.99 -12.98
N LEU A 108 11.45 -1.77 -12.44
CA LEU A 108 12.65 -2.15 -13.18
C LEU A 108 12.37 -3.06 -14.38
N SER A 109 11.23 -3.76 -14.37
CA SER A 109 10.75 -4.56 -15.51
C SER A 109 9.96 -3.75 -16.54
N ALA A 110 9.67 -2.47 -16.28
CA ALA A 110 8.91 -1.61 -17.18
C ALA A 110 9.73 -1.23 -18.41
N ALA A 111 9.42 -1.83 -19.56
CA ALA A 111 10.14 -1.61 -20.83
C ALA A 111 9.93 -0.22 -21.44
N SER A 112 9.02 0.58 -20.92
CA SER A 112 8.62 1.89 -21.47
C SER A 112 9.52 3.05 -21.04
N LEU A 113 10.42 2.85 -20.07
CA LEU A 113 11.31 3.91 -19.60
C LEU A 113 12.61 3.98 -20.41
N PRO A 114 13.16 5.20 -20.63
CA PRO A 114 14.48 5.36 -21.21
C PRO A 114 15.56 4.62 -20.40
N LYS A 115 16.56 4.07 -21.09
CA LYS A 115 17.65 3.32 -20.43
C LYS A 115 18.30 4.11 -19.29
N LYS A 116 18.53 5.40 -19.46
CA LYS A 116 19.13 6.27 -18.43
C LYS A 116 18.24 6.37 -17.19
N ALA A 117 16.92 6.46 -17.36
CA ALA A 117 15.96 6.43 -16.26
C ALA A 117 16.01 5.09 -15.50
N LEU A 118 16.03 3.97 -16.23
CA LEU A 118 16.15 2.63 -15.64
C LEU A 118 17.47 2.44 -14.87
N ASP A 119 18.58 2.94 -15.41
CA ASP A 119 19.89 2.85 -14.74
C ASP A 119 19.90 3.66 -13.41
N LEU A 120 19.29 4.84 -13.39
CA LEU A 120 19.13 5.66 -12.18
C LEU A 120 18.20 4.99 -11.16
N LEU A 121 17.05 4.47 -11.60
CA LEU A 121 16.13 3.71 -10.76
C LEU A 121 16.80 2.50 -10.13
N LYS A 122 17.52 1.71 -10.94
CA LYS A 122 18.25 0.55 -10.45
C LYS A 122 19.28 0.94 -9.38
N LYS A 123 19.99 2.03 -9.58
CA LYS A 123 20.93 2.55 -8.57
C LYS A 123 20.20 2.92 -7.28
N ALA A 124 19.07 3.64 -7.36
CA ALA A 124 18.27 4.01 -6.21
C ALA A 124 17.78 2.77 -5.44
N TYR A 125 17.22 1.78 -6.15
CA TYR A 125 16.74 0.55 -5.50
C TYR A 125 17.83 -0.29 -4.83
N LEU A 126 19.04 -0.32 -5.38
CA LEU A 126 20.17 -1.01 -4.74
C LEU A 126 20.58 -0.34 -3.42
N THR A 127 20.30 0.94 -3.24
CA THR A 127 20.57 1.65 -1.98
C THR A 127 19.45 1.47 -0.95
N GLU A 128 18.23 1.11 -1.39
CA GLU A 128 17.09 0.83 -0.51
C GLU A 128 17.13 -0.58 0.10
N ASP A 129 17.91 -1.50 -0.46
CA ASP A 129 17.99 -2.88 0.04
C ASP A 129 18.51 -2.92 1.49
N GLY A 130 17.69 -3.48 2.36
CA GLY A 130 18.04 -3.64 3.78
C GLY A 130 17.60 -2.49 4.71
N HIS A 131 16.91 -1.46 4.22
CA HIS A 131 16.36 -0.39 5.07
C HIS A 131 15.35 -0.93 6.09
N ASP A 132 14.55 -1.94 5.75
CA ASP A 132 13.67 -2.63 6.68
C ASP A 132 14.44 -3.21 7.88
N ARG A 133 15.59 -3.85 7.62
CA ARG A 133 16.48 -4.40 8.66
C ARG A 133 17.13 -3.31 9.49
N LEU A 134 17.40 -2.16 8.89
CA LEU A 134 17.93 -1.00 9.60
C LEU A 134 16.90 -0.48 10.62
N VAL A 135 15.63 -0.34 10.22
CA VAL A 135 14.53 0.06 11.12
C VAL A 135 14.34 -0.96 12.25
N LEU A 136 14.41 -2.27 11.96
CA LEU A 136 14.29 -3.31 13.00
C LEU A 136 15.34 -3.19 14.11
N ARG A 137 16.51 -2.62 13.85
CA ARG A 137 17.55 -2.41 14.87
C ARG A 137 17.13 -1.45 15.99
N ALA A 138 16.10 -0.65 15.77
CA ALA A 138 15.54 0.22 16.81
C ALA A 138 14.85 -0.60 17.93
N PHE A 139 14.35 -1.80 17.63
CA PHE A 139 13.59 -2.60 18.57
C PHE A 139 14.48 -3.57 19.34
N SER A 140 14.39 -3.57 20.67
CA SER A 140 15.10 -4.52 21.53
C SER A 140 14.60 -5.95 21.37
N ASN A 141 13.33 -6.13 20.98
CA ASN A 141 12.73 -7.39 20.58
C ASN A 141 11.96 -7.19 19.27
N PRO A 142 12.56 -7.52 18.12
CA PRO A 142 11.95 -7.29 16.82
C PRO A 142 10.90 -8.34 16.42
N ASP A 143 10.88 -9.54 17.02
CA ASP A 143 9.97 -10.62 16.60
C ASP A 143 8.49 -10.21 16.59
N PRO A 144 7.94 -9.53 17.63
CA PRO A 144 6.56 -9.06 17.58
C PRO A 144 6.28 -8.07 16.44
N VAL A 145 7.28 -7.28 16.03
CA VAL A 145 7.15 -6.34 14.91
C VAL A 145 7.11 -7.09 13.59
N VAL A 146 8.01 -8.06 13.41
CA VAL A 146 8.05 -8.89 12.20
C VAL A 146 6.77 -9.71 12.02
N ASP A 147 6.19 -10.19 13.10
CA ASP A 147 4.97 -11.01 13.09
C ASP A 147 3.68 -10.17 13.19
N SER A 148 3.78 -8.84 13.25
CA SER A 148 2.60 -7.95 13.33
C SER A 148 1.92 -7.75 11.97
N LEU A 149 0.67 -7.29 12.05
CA LEU A 149 -0.05 -6.76 10.89
C LEU A 149 0.27 -5.27 10.75
N MET A 150 0.61 -4.85 9.55
CA MET A 150 0.63 -3.43 9.21
C MET A 150 -0.77 -2.81 9.32
N LEU A 151 -0.84 -1.51 9.49
CA LEU A 151 -2.11 -0.80 9.43
C LEU A 151 -2.74 -0.94 8.02
N PRO A 152 -4.08 -0.95 7.93
CA PRO A 152 -4.78 -1.05 6.65
C PRO A 152 -4.33 -0.01 5.63
N THR A 153 -4.14 1.23 6.06
CA THR A 153 -3.68 2.30 5.14
C THR A 153 -2.22 2.13 4.73
N THR A 154 -1.34 1.55 5.55
CA THR A 154 0.04 1.20 5.16
C THR A 154 0.02 0.16 4.05
N GLU A 155 -0.79 -0.90 4.21
CA GLU A 155 -0.92 -1.95 3.21
C GLU A 155 -1.46 -1.41 1.89
N ALA A 156 -2.53 -0.61 1.94
CA ALA A 156 -3.15 -0.05 0.76
C ALA A 156 -2.29 1.04 0.07
N LEU A 157 -1.53 1.83 0.83
CA LEU A 157 -0.59 2.80 0.27
C LEU A 157 0.55 2.11 -0.50
N THR A 158 1.13 1.05 0.06
CA THR A 158 2.14 0.24 -0.63
C THR A 158 1.57 -0.49 -1.84
N ALA A 159 0.31 -0.96 -1.75
CA ALA A 159 -0.44 -1.52 -2.87
C ALA A 159 -0.61 -0.49 -4.00
N TYR A 160 -0.95 0.75 -3.68
CA TYR A 160 -1.06 1.82 -4.67
C TYR A 160 0.26 2.08 -5.40
N LEU A 161 1.36 2.18 -4.67
CA LEU A 161 2.68 2.36 -5.29
C LEU A 161 3.06 1.20 -6.23
N ALA A 162 2.80 -0.04 -5.82
CA ALA A 162 3.01 -1.21 -6.67
C ALA A 162 2.14 -1.18 -7.94
N ASN A 163 0.87 -0.76 -7.81
CA ASN A 163 -0.03 -0.62 -8.95
C ASN A 163 0.43 0.49 -9.90
N LEU A 164 0.89 1.64 -9.39
CA LEU A 164 1.46 2.71 -10.23
C LEU A 164 2.72 2.23 -10.96
N ALA A 165 3.63 1.55 -10.26
CA ALA A 165 4.85 1.00 -10.84
C ALA A 165 4.55 0.08 -12.04
N ARG A 166 3.46 -0.69 -11.96
CA ARG A 166 3.06 -1.60 -13.02
C ARG A 166 2.30 -0.91 -14.16
N SER A 167 1.36 -0.03 -13.84
CA SER A 167 0.39 0.49 -14.80
C SER A 167 0.79 1.82 -15.43
N HIS A 168 1.51 2.67 -14.70
CA HIS A 168 1.84 4.03 -15.14
C HIS A 168 3.20 4.50 -14.59
N PRO A 169 4.32 4.11 -15.20
CA PRO A 169 5.67 4.39 -14.69
C PRO A 169 5.94 5.87 -14.39
N LEU A 170 5.41 6.81 -15.20
CA LEU A 170 5.53 8.24 -14.94
C LEU A 170 4.89 8.63 -13.61
N SER A 171 3.67 8.14 -13.33
CA SER A 171 3.00 8.37 -12.04
C SER A 171 3.79 7.81 -10.87
N PHE A 172 4.38 6.63 -11.02
CA PHE A 172 5.20 6.02 -9.98
C PHE A 172 6.46 6.86 -9.67
N ILE A 173 7.20 7.29 -10.71
CA ILE A 173 8.38 8.15 -10.52
C ILE A 173 7.99 9.48 -9.87
N SER A 174 6.88 10.07 -10.30
CA SER A 174 6.35 11.30 -9.71
C SER A 174 5.90 11.10 -8.25
N ALA A 175 5.32 9.94 -7.93
CA ALA A 175 4.98 9.54 -6.57
C ALA A 175 6.24 9.41 -5.69
N LEU A 176 7.28 8.74 -6.20
CA LEU A 176 8.56 8.65 -5.49
C LEU A 176 9.18 10.03 -5.26
N SER A 177 9.10 10.96 -6.23
CA SER A 177 9.60 12.32 -6.02
C SER A 177 8.87 13.06 -4.91
N CYS A 178 7.61 12.73 -4.65
CA CYS A 178 6.86 13.28 -3.53
C CYS A 178 7.25 12.65 -2.19
N ILE A 179 7.55 11.35 -2.17
CA ILE A 179 7.91 10.62 -0.95
C ILE A 179 9.34 10.96 -0.54
N GLU A 180 10.29 10.91 -1.48
CA GLU A 180 11.71 11.11 -1.23
C GLU A 180 12.15 12.59 -1.28
N GLY A 181 11.47 13.41 -2.09
CA GLY A 181 11.87 14.79 -2.36
C GLY A 181 11.63 15.77 -1.21
N TYR A 182 10.66 15.51 -0.35
CA TYR A 182 10.30 16.41 0.75
C TYR A 182 11.22 16.30 1.97
N HIS A 183 11.96 15.20 2.08
CA HIS A 183 12.95 15.03 3.14
C HIS A 183 14.21 15.90 2.94
N THR A 184 14.40 16.48 1.75
CA THR A 184 15.62 17.22 1.41
C THR A 184 15.73 18.61 2.03
N TYR A 185 14.61 19.24 2.43
CA TYR A 185 14.67 20.63 2.94
C TYR A 185 15.06 20.73 4.42
N ASP A 186 14.70 19.75 5.28
CA ASP A 186 14.96 19.78 6.72
C ASP A 186 15.49 18.45 7.31
N GLY A 187 15.76 17.46 6.48
CA GLY A 187 16.00 16.08 6.91
C GLY A 187 14.71 15.41 7.38
N ASP A 188 14.78 14.10 7.67
CA ASP A 188 13.64 13.39 8.20
C ASP A 188 13.24 13.98 9.58
N LEU A 189 12.08 14.64 9.63
CA LEU A 189 11.54 15.20 10.87
C LEU A 189 11.44 14.10 11.96
N PHE A 190 11.09 12.88 11.56
CA PHE A 190 11.02 11.74 12.47
C PHE A 190 12.37 11.36 13.02
N ALA A 191 13.40 11.23 12.19
CA ALA A 191 14.75 10.89 12.64
C ALA A 191 15.23 11.88 13.70
N LYS A 192 15.07 13.18 13.44
CA LYS A 192 15.48 14.24 14.38
C LYS A 192 14.71 14.20 15.70
N VAL A 193 13.40 14.01 15.61
CA VAL A 193 12.51 14.04 16.78
C VAL A 193 12.70 12.79 17.64
N ILE A 194 12.83 11.63 17.02
CA ILE A 194 13.06 10.37 17.74
C ILE A 194 14.43 10.37 18.43
N ASP A 195 15.46 10.84 17.76
CA ASP A 195 16.82 10.95 18.31
C ASP A 195 16.86 11.87 19.54
N GLN A 196 16.17 13.00 19.50
CA GLN A 196 16.06 13.92 20.62
C GLN A 196 15.37 13.31 21.87
N GLN A 197 14.46 12.34 21.68
CA GLN A 197 13.73 11.71 22.79
C GLN A 197 14.41 10.43 23.29
N ASN A 198 14.96 9.63 22.42
CA ASN A 198 15.65 8.38 22.75
C ASN A 198 16.73 8.09 21.73
N ALA A 199 17.95 8.51 21.98
CA ALA A 199 19.07 8.36 21.08
C ALA A 199 19.38 6.90 20.70
N ILE A 200 19.14 5.93 21.59
CA ILE A 200 19.37 4.51 21.29
C ILE A 200 18.33 4.00 20.29
N PHE A 201 17.07 4.34 20.49
CA PHE A 201 15.98 3.98 19.56
C PHE A 201 16.07 4.78 18.26
N GLY A 202 16.48 6.05 18.33
CA GLY A 202 16.57 6.96 17.21
C GLY A 202 17.76 6.72 16.28
N ALA A 203 18.85 6.14 16.77
CA ALA A 203 20.08 5.96 16.00
C ALA A 203 19.89 5.27 14.62
N PRO A 204 19.09 4.20 14.47
CA PRO A 204 18.84 3.60 13.15
C PRO A 204 18.11 4.53 12.18
N PHE A 205 17.25 5.43 12.66
CA PHE A 205 16.53 6.39 11.81
C PHE A 205 17.45 7.54 11.38
N VAL A 206 18.34 7.99 12.26
CA VAL A 206 19.39 8.95 11.89
C VAL A 206 20.34 8.35 10.85
N GLU A 207 20.76 7.11 11.03
CA GLU A 207 21.57 6.36 10.06
C GLU A 207 20.86 6.25 8.71
N HIS A 208 19.56 5.95 8.70
CA HIS A 208 18.73 5.90 7.50
C HIS A 208 18.66 7.26 6.78
N ASP A 209 18.42 8.36 7.52
CA ASP A 209 18.40 9.72 6.97
C ASP A 209 19.79 10.12 6.40
N ASP A 210 20.89 9.73 7.08
CA ASP A 210 22.24 9.96 6.58
C ASP A 210 22.56 9.18 5.30
N ILE A 211 22.07 7.93 5.18
CA ILE A 211 22.18 7.13 3.95
C ILE A 211 21.41 7.80 2.81
N ASN A 212 20.16 8.22 3.04
CA ASN A 212 19.33 8.88 2.04
C ASN A 212 19.96 10.20 1.56
N ARG A 213 20.48 10.99 2.49
CA ARG A 213 21.19 12.22 2.14
C ARG A 213 22.49 11.99 1.39
N SER A 214 23.29 10.99 1.79
CA SER A 214 24.57 10.70 1.12
C SER A 214 24.39 10.15 -0.30
N ASN A 215 23.27 9.49 -0.57
CA ASN A 215 22.89 8.97 -1.88
C ASN A 215 22.05 9.95 -2.71
N ASP A 216 21.74 11.13 -2.14
CA ASP A 216 20.97 12.21 -2.79
C ASP A 216 19.61 11.72 -3.36
N HIS A 217 18.91 10.87 -2.59
CA HIS A 217 17.65 10.24 -3.01
C HIS A 217 16.61 11.26 -3.48
N GLY A 218 16.52 12.41 -2.81
CA GLY A 218 15.60 13.47 -3.20
C GLY A 218 15.87 14.05 -4.59
N SER A 219 17.12 14.09 -5.05
CA SER A 219 17.44 14.59 -6.40
C SER A 219 17.40 13.48 -7.47
N VAL A 220 17.61 12.21 -7.09
CA VAL A 220 17.62 11.09 -8.05
C VAL A 220 16.29 10.99 -8.80
N THR A 221 15.16 11.09 -8.10
CA THR A 221 13.82 11.03 -8.72
C THR A 221 13.60 12.18 -9.70
N ARG A 222 14.04 13.39 -9.35
CA ARG A 222 14.03 14.55 -10.25
C ARG A 222 14.92 14.30 -11.46
N GLN A 223 16.14 13.80 -11.27
CA GLN A 223 17.05 13.45 -12.38
C GLN A 223 16.42 12.41 -13.31
N ILE A 224 15.69 11.43 -12.78
CA ILE A 224 14.95 10.45 -13.59
C ILE A 224 13.91 11.16 -14.46
N LEU A 225 13.10 12.05 -13.89
CA LEU A 225 12.11 12.83 -14.65
C LEU A 225 12.78 13.68 -15.74
N GLU A 226 13.92 14.31 -15.46
CA GLU A 226 14.69 15.09 -16.43
C GLU A 226 15.25 14.25 -17.59
N THR A 227 15.35 12.92 -17.45
CA THR A 227 15.80 12.03 -18.55
C THR A 227 14.71 11.71 -19.57
N LEU A 228 13.47 12.09 -19.31
CA LEU A 228 12.33 11.73 -20.16
C LEU A 228 12.24 12.55 -21.45
N ASP A 229 13.05 13.58 -21.61
CA ASP A 229 13.07 14.55 -22.72
C ASP A 229 11.71 15.24 -22.96
N VAL A 230 10.67 14.45 -23.23
CA VAL A 230 9.30 14.92 -23.46
C VAL A 230 8.28 14.00 -22.78
N VAL A 231 7.14 14.58 -22.40
CA VAL A 231 5.99 13.90 -21.80
C VAL A 231 4.74 14.28 -22.59
N THR A 232 3.85 13.32 -22.85
CA THR A 232 2.56 13.66 -23.44
C THR A 232 1.71 14.41 -22.40
N ARG A 233 0.87 15.33 -22.86
CA ARG A 233 -0.03 16.07 -21.96
C ARG A 233 -0.95 15.12 -21.20
N LEU A 234 -1.46 14.10 -21.88
CA LEU A 234 -2.31 13.07 -21.28
C LEU A 234 -1.59 12.33 -20.15
N ASP A 235 -0.36 11.88 -20.36
CA ASP A 235 0.42 11.19 -19.32
C ASP A 235 0.73 12.12 -18.15
N ALA A 236 1.02 13.39 -18.43
CA ALA A 236 1.24 14.41 -17.41
C ALA A 236 0.00 14.61 -16.53
N ASP A 237 -1.17 14.78 -17.15
CA ASP A 237 -2.44 14.99 -16.45
C ASP A 237 -2.82 13.75 -15.60
N ILE A 238 -2.62 12.54 -16.13
CA ILE A 238 -2.81 11.28 -15.39
C ILE A 238 -1.84 11.21 -14.20
N ALA A 239 -0.57 11.53 -14.40
CA ALA A 239 0.42 11.46 -13.35
C ALA A 239 0.14 12.49 -12.24
N ILE A 240 -0.23 13.72 -12.58
CA ILE A 240 -0.61 14.74 -11.61
C ILE A 240 -1.87 14.33 -10.83
N LYS A 241 -2.88 13.76 -11.50
CA LYS A 241 -4.08 13.23 -10.85
C LYS A 241 -3.71 12.12 -9.84
N ASN A 242 -2.84 11.19 -10.24
CA ASN A 242 -2.38 10.11 -9.38
C ASN A 242 -1.56 10.62 -8.18
N VAL A 243 -0.74 11.64 -8.36
CA VAL A 243 0.02 12.26 -7.26
C VAL A 243 -0.89 12.99 -6.28
N ARG A 244 -1.91 13.72 -6.75
CA ARG A 244 -2.92 14.32 -5.86
C ARG A 244 -3.62 13.26 -5.00
N ARG A 245 -3.97 12.14 -5.63
CA ARG A 245 -4.56 10.99 -4.95
C ARG A 245 -3.60 10.42 -3.89
N LEU A 246 -2.33 10.23 -4.26
CA LEU A 246 -1.28 9.77 -3.34
C LEU A 246 -1.16 10.67 -2.11
N LEU A 247 -1.08 11.98 -2.29
CA LEU A 247 -0.95 12.92 -1.18
C LEU A 247 -2.14 12.85 -0.22
N GLY A 248 -3.36 12.68 -0.74
CA GLY A 248 -4.53 12.42 0.09
C GLY A 248 -4.43 11.11 0.87
N MET A 249 -3.92 10.04 0.23
CA MET A 249 -3.71 8.76 0.89
C MET A 249 -2.60 8.85 1.96
N ILE A 250 -1.53 9.60 1.73
CA ILE A 250 -0.47 9.84 2.73
C ILE A 250 -1.04 10.59 3.95
N ASP A 251 -1.83 11.63 3.74
CA ASP A 251 -2.48 12.38 4.81
C ASP A 251 -3.40 11.49 5.67
N ALA A 252 -4.20 10.65 5.02
CA ALA A 252 -5.06 9.70 5.71
C ALA A 252 -4.25 8.60 6.43
N HIS A 253 -3.18 8.10 5.84
CA HIS A 253 -2.27 7.13 6.45
C HIS A 253 -1.61 7.69 7.72
N TRP A 254 -1.05 8.87 7.67
CA TRP A 254 -0.47 9.52 8.86
C TRP A 254 -1.53 9.80 9.93
N THR A 255 -2.74 10.13 9.53
CA THR A 255 -3.87 10.30 10.46
C THR A 255 -4.24 8.96 11.13
N GLU A 256 -4.21 7.84 10.40
CA GLU A 256 -4.46 6.52 11.01
C GLU A 256 -3.34 6.12 11.98
N ILE A 257 -2.07 6.33 11.63
CA ILE A 257 -0.94 6.11 12.56
C ILE A 257 -1.18 6.88 13.86
N TYR A 258 -1.49 8.17 13.75
CA TYR A 258 -1.79 8.99 14.92
C TYR A 258 -2.96 8.43 15.74
N THR A 259 -4.08 8.15 15.09
CA THR A 259 -5.32 7.72 15.76
C THR A 259 -5.14 6.37 16.44
N TYR A 260 -4.50 5.42 15.76
CA TYR A 260 -4.32 4.07 16.27
C TYR A 260 -3.33 4.06 17.46
N TYR A 261 -2.14 4.62 17.26
CA TYR A 261 -1.08 4.50 18.27
C TYR A 261 -1.17 5.53 19.41
N SER A 262 -1.85 6.67 19.22
CA SER A 262 -2.11 7.59 20.35
C SER A 262 -3.07 6.99 21.37
N ASN A 263 -3.96 6.09 20.96
CA ASN A 263 -4.97 5.45 21.81
C ASN A 263 -4.58 4.05 22.28
N SER A 264 -3.52 3.46 21.72
CA SER A 264 -3.07 2.12 22.06
C SER A 264 -2.29 2.10 23.38
N GLN A 265 -2.37 0.98 24.10
CA GLN A 265 -1.44 0.72 25.19
C GLN A 265 -0.04 0.57 24.59
N LYS A 266 0.97 1.08 25.33
CA LYS A 266 2.38 1.08 24.89
C LYS A 266 2.81 -0.27 24.31
N ASP A 267 3.54 -0.20 23.22
CA ASP A 267 4.40 -1.26 22.67
C ASP A 267 3.68 -2.50 22.08
N ILE A 268 2.39 -2.39 21.73
CA ILE A 268 1.68 -3.52 21.12
C ILE A 268 1.51 -3.26 19.63
N PRO A 269 2.29 -3.96 18.76
CA PRO A 269 2.01 -3.99 17.33
C PRO A 269 0.62 -4.58 17.06
N ARG A 270 0.03 -4.21 15.94
CA ARG A 270 -1.27 -4.75 15.53
C ARG A 270 -1.14 -6.24 15.24
N MET A 271 -1.87 -7.05 15.97
CA MET A 271 -1.81 -8.50 15.85
C MET A 271 -2.96 -9.05 15.01
N TYR A 272 -2.77 -10.24 14.48
CA TYR A 272 -3.84 -10.99 13.83
C TYR A 272 -5.04 -11.17 14.76
N PRO A 273 -6.28 -11.15 14.23
CA PRO A 273 -7.45 -11.38 15.05
C PRO A 273 -7.35 -12.73 15.77
N SER A 274 -7.79 -12.76 17.03
CA SER A 274 -7.72 -13.94 17.91
C SER A 274 -8.49 -15.16 17.39
N GLU A 275 -9.39 -14.94 16.44
CA GLU A 275 -10.18 -15.97 15.75
C GLU A 275 -9.45 -16.56 14.53
N ALA A 276 -8.24 -16.10 14.22
CA ALA A 276 -7.39 -16.78 13.23
C ALA A 276 -7.34 -18.28 13.56
N PRO A 277 -7.41 -19.18 12.55
CA PRO A 277 -7.42 -20.60 12.82
C PRO A 277 -6.28 -20.95 13.77
N THR A 278 -6.67 -21.44 14.94
CA THR A 278 -5.69 -21.89 15.92
C THR A 278 -4.92 -22.99 15.24
N PRO A 279 -3.58 -22.91 15.11
CA PRO A 279 -2.81 -24.05 14.68
C PRO A 279 -3.22 -25.22 15.57
N VAL A 280 -3.40 -26.40 15.00
CA VAL A 280 -3.52 -27.63 15.81
C VAL A 280 -2.41 -27.57 16.84
N PRO A 281 -2.70 -27.74 18.15
CA PRO A 281 -1.70 -27.58 19.19
C PRO A 281 -0.44 -28.33 18.81
N ILE A 282 0.65 -27.64 18.62
CA ILE A 282 1.97 -28.25 18.54
C ILE A 282 2.14 -28.89 19.90
N PRO A 283 2.44 -30.19 20.01
CA PRO A 283 2.72 -30.81 21.29
C PRO A 283 3.71 -29.92 22.04
N GLU A 284 3.37 -29.53 23.28
CA GLU A 284 4.27 -28.73 24.12
C GLU A 284 5.64 -29.40 24.10
N ILE A 285 6.60 -28.77 23.46
CA ILE A 285 7.99 -29.20 23.50
C ILE A 285 8.45 -28.82 24.90
N THR A 286 8.63 -29.81 25.73
CA THR A 286 9.09 -29.65 27.11
C THR A 286 10.38 -28.83 27.10
N PRO A 287 10.49 -27.72 27.87
CA PRO A 287 11.74 -26.96 27.96
C PRO A 287 12.81 -27.81 28.62
N GLY A 288 13.83 -28.20 27.88
CA GLY A 288 14.96 -28.99 28.36
C GLY A 288 15.43 -29.94 27.29
N LEU A 289 16.67 -29.77 26.82
CA LEU A 289 17.28 -30.51 25.70
C LEU A 289 16.42 -30.49 24.43
N ARG A 290 16.39 -29.34 23.81
CA ARG A 290 15.67 -29.16 22.55
C ARG A 290 16.43 -29.86 21.44
N SER A 291 16.02 -31.05 21.07
CA SER A 291 16.39 -31.60 19.78
C SER A 291 15.47 -30.98 18.74
N TYR A 292 15.95 -29.94 18.05
CA TYR A 292 15.27 -29.47 16.85
C TYR A 292 15.20 -30.63 15.86
N LYS A 293 14.01 -30.85 15.29
CA LYS A 293 13.89 -31.78 14.16
C LYS A 293 14.37 -31.14 12.88
N MET A 294 13.93 -29.90 12.63
CA MET A 294 14.24 -29.09 11.47
C MET A 294 14.67 -27.68 11.92
N PRO A 295 15.94 -27.49 12.31
CA PRO A 295 16.38 -26.21 12.85
C PRO A 295 16.30 -25.08 11.81
N LYS A 296 15.82 -23.91 12.24
CA LYS A 296 15.66 -22.72 11.42
C LYS A 296 16.17 -21.50 12.16
N LEU A 297 16.85 -20.58 11.45
CA LEU A 297 17.15 -19.27 11.97
C LEU A 297 15.86 -18.42 12.09
N ARG A 298 15.74 -17.63 13.15
CA ARG A 298 14.65 -16.66 13.26
C ARG A 298 14.67 -15.65 12.12
N LYS A 299 13.49 -15.19 11.68
CA LYS A 299 13.36 -14.25 10.55
C LYS A 299 14.12 -12.93 10.77
N SER A 300 14.25 -12.49 12.03
CA SER A 300 14.91 -11.25 12.43
C SER A 300 16.43 -11.37 12.62
N VAL A 301 17.02 -12.51 12.30
CA VAL A 301 18.47 -12.72 12.38
C VAL A 301 19.14 -12.22 11.11
N ASP A 302 20.04 -11.24 11.24
CA ASP A 302 20.93 -10.79 10.16
C ASP A 302 22.25 -11.56 10.21
N VAL A 303 22.63 -12.14 9.08
CA VAL A 303 23.83 -12.99 8.95
C VAL A 303 24.78 -12.37 7.95
N GLN A 304 25.97 -11.95 8.41
CA GLN A 304 27.04 -11.41 7.57
C GLN A 304 28.20 -12.40 7.52
N TYR A 305 28.53 -12.87 6.33
CA TYR A 305 29.62 -13.83 6.11
C TYR A 305 30.97 -13.10 6.08
N GLU A 306 31.89 -13.53 6.92
CA GLU A 306 33.25 -13.01 7.03
C GLU A 306 34.26 -14.10 6.61
N TYR A 307 35.52 -13.71 6.40
CA TYR A 307 36.57 -14.64 5.94
C TYR A 307 36.83 -15.78 6.92
N ASP A 308 36.68 -15.52 8.22
CA ASP A 308 37.02 -16.47 9.31
C ASP A 308 35.81 -16.93 10.14
N GLY A 309 34.60 -16.64 9.66
CA GLY A 309 33.35 -16.98 10.34
C GLY A 309 32.14 -16.22 9.89
N VAL A 310 31.20 -16.06 10.80
CA VAL A 310 29.93 -15.38 10.54
C VAL A 310 29.65 -14.40 11.66
N LEU A 311 29.33 -13.16 11.32
CA LEU A 311 28.78 -12.18 12.23
C LEU A 311 27.25 -12.25 12.18
N VAL A 312 26.64 -12.53 13.33
CA VAL A 312 25.19 -12.64 13.48
C VAL A 312 24.70 -11.49 14.35
N LYS A 313 23.69 -10.77 13.86
CA LYS A 313 23.04 -9.68 14.61
C LYS A 313 21.60 -10.08 14.90
N TYR A 314 21.20 -9.96 16.17
CA TYR A 314 19.86 -10.28 16.62
C TYR A 314 19.50 -9.54 17.91
N ALA A 315 18.34 -8.93 17.98
CA ALA A 315 17.81 -8.26 19.17
C ALA A 315 18.81 -7.26 19.81
N GLY A 316 19.49 -6.45 18.99
CA GLY A 316 20.48 -5.47 19.45
C GLY A 316 21.82 -6.08 19.91
N ARG A 317 21.98 -7.39 19.80
CA ARG A 317 23.23 -8.10 20.13
C ARG A 317 23.98 -8.49 18.88
N GLN A 318 25.30 -8.59 18.99
CA GLN A 318 26.17 -9.11 17.94
C GLN A 318 26.90 -10.33 18.44
N PHE A 319 26.86 -11.42 17.66
CA PHE A 319 27.54 -12.67 17.95
C PHE A 319 28.50 -12.97 16.80
N ARG A 320 29.78 -13.10 17.11
CA ARG A 320 30.76 -13.58 16.14
C ARG A 320 30.93 -15.07 16.33
N ILE A 321 30.55 -15.83 15.31
CA ILE A 321 30.65 -17.28 15.29
C ILE A 321 31.84 -17.65 14.42
N GLN A 322 32.90 -18.14 15.03
CA GLN A 322 34.12 -18.53 14.31
C GLN A 322 34.00 -19.93 13.75
N ALA A 323 34.46 -20.12 12.53
CA ALA A 323 34.62 -21.46 11.95
C ALA A 323 35.60 -22.27 12.80
N THR A 324 35.19 -23.46 13.16
CA THR A 324 36.08 -24.44 13.79
C THR A 324 36.58 -25.41 12.73
N GLN A 325 37.68 -26.10 12.99
CA GLN A 325 38.22 -27.10 12.03
C GLN A 325 37.24 -28.21 11.67
N ASN A 326 36.15 -28.35 12.42
CA ASN A 326 35.20 -29.44 12.32
C ASN A 326 33.80 -29.06 11.83
N VAL A 327 33.49 -27.77 11.69
CA VAL A 327 32.16 -27.33 11.26
C VAL A 327 32.29 -26.18 10.25
N ALA A 328 31.78 -26.39 9.03
CA ALA A 328 31.65 -25.36 8.02
C ALA A 328 30.48 -24.46 8.39
N ILE A 329 30.76 -23.38 9.17
CA ILE A 329 29.73 -22.53 9.78
C ILE A 329 28.86 -21.82 8.75
N ASP A 330 29.44 -21.38 7.65
CA ASP A 330 28.76 -20.71 6.55
C ASP A 330 27.74 -21.63 5.88
N LEU A 331 28.09 -22.88 5.62
CA LEU A 331 27.17 -23.87 5.08
C LEU A 331 26.07 -24.20 6.10
N MET A 332 26.42 -24.33 7.38
CA MET A 332 25.42 -24.54 8.43
C MET A 332 24.38 -23.40 8.47
N MET A 333 24.84 -22.13 8.51
CA MET A 333 23.95 -20.99 8.60
C MET A 333 23.01 -20.87 7.38
N GLN A 334 23.51 -21.18 6.17
CA GLN A 334 22.70 -21.19 4.95
C GLN A 334 21.64 -22.29 4.94
N ARG A 335 21.91 -23.42 5.61
CA ARG A 335 21.03 -24.61 5.66
C ARG A 335 20.05 -24.61 6.82
N LEU A 336 20.16 -23.65 7.73
CA LEU A 336 19.21 -23.47 8.83
C LEU A 336 17.94 -22.72 8.35
N ASP A 337 17.34 -23.23 7.30
CA ASP A 337 16.12 -22.71 6.66
C ASP A 337 14.83 -23.41 7.14
N GLY A 338 14.97 -24.47 7.96
CA GLY A 338 13.85 -25.27 8.47
C GLY A 338 13.40 -26.38 7.52
N THR A 339 14.14 -26.66 6.45
CA THR A 339 13.82 -27.74 5.49
C THR A 339 14.68 -28.98 5.67
N ASN A 340 15.77 -28.86 6.44
CA ASN A 340 16.75 -29.94 6.66
C ASN A 340 16.66 -30.49 8.07
N SER A 341 16.59 -31.83 8.23
CA SER A 341 16.68 -32.43 9.55
C SER A 341 18.11 -32.34 10.11
N VAL A 342 18.25 -32.46 11.43
CA VAL A 342 19.56 -32.40 12.09
C VAL A 342 20.48 -33.53 11.56
N GLU A 343 19.91 -34.70 11.29
CA GLU A 343 20.65 -35.85 10.72
C GLU A 343 21.09 -35.56 9.28
N SER A 344 20.21 -34.96 8.46
CA SER A 344 20.51 -34.56 7.09
C SER A 344 21.63 -33.52 7.05
N LEU A 345 21.54 -32.52 7.93
CA LEU A 345 22.57 -31.48 8.07
C LEU A 345 23.91 -32.07 8.49
N ALA A 346 23.94 -33.00 9.48
CA ALA A 346 25.15 -33.65 9.92
C ALA A 346 25.80 -34.44 8.79
N ALA A 347 25.00 -35.14 7.99
CA ALA A 347 25.48 -35.91 6.84
C ALA A 347 26.02 -34.98 5.73
N GLU A 348 25.33 -33.91 5.38
CA GLU A 348 25.75 -32.94 4.35
C GLU A 348 27.07 -32.24 4.76
N MET A 349 27.17 -31.85 6.03
CA MET A 349 28.36 -31.20 6.58
C MET A 349 29.50 -32.12 6.90
N GLN A 350 29.28 -33.43 6.79
CA GLN A 350 30.26 -34.49 7.11
C GLN A 350 30.81 -34.40 8.55
N VAL A 351 29.94 -34.05 9.50
CA VAL A 351 30.26 -33.98 10.94
C VAL A 351 29.48 -35.03 11.73
N SER A 352 29.94 -35.34 12.93
CA SER A 352 29.16 -36.20 13.83
C SER A 352 27.88 -35.48 14.29
N LEU A 353 26.81 -36.24 14.52
CA LEU A 353 25.56 -35.72 15.03
C LEU A 353 25.77 -34.93 16.34
N ASP A 354 26.59 -35.45 17.25
CA ASP A 354 26.92 -34.81 18.53
C ASP A 354 27.61 -33.45 18.34
N THR A 355 28.51 -33.34 17.34
CA THR A 355 29.20 -32.10 17.02
C THR A 355 28.21 -31.05 16.50
N LEU A 356 27.29 -31.43 15.59
CA LEU A 356 26.26 -30.52 15.08
C LEU A 356 25.29 -30.10 16.17
N VAL A 357 24.81 -31.05 16.99
CA VAL A 357 23.88 -30.75 18.11
C VAL A 357 24.55 -29.80 19.10
N ALA A 358 25.84 -29.94 19.40
CA ALA A 358 26.54 -28.99 20.25
C ALA A 358 26.59 -27.57 19.64
N ALA A 359 26.81 -27.44 18.33
CA ALA A 359 26.78 -26.15 17.63
C ALA A 359 25.37 -25.55 17.62
N LEU A 360 24.33 -26.32 17.33
CA LEU A 360 22.94 -25.89 17.36
C LEU A 360 22.52 -25.44 18.77
N ASN A 361 22.95 -26.15 19.82
CA ASN A 361 22.66 -25.75 21.20
C ASN A 361 23.30 -24.38 21.56
N GLN A 362 24.49 -24.08 21.02
CA GLN A 362 25.09 -22.75 21.19
C GLN A 362 24.25 -21.66 20.49
N LEU A 363 23.81 -21.92 19.26
CA LEU A 363 22.91 -20.97 18.56
C LEU A 363 21.58 -20.79 19.30
N ASP A 364 21.02 -21.88 19.82
CA ASP A 364 19.77 -21.84 20.61
C ASP A 364 19.94 -21.07 21.92
N SER A 365 21.07 -21.24 22.61
CA SER A 365 21.37 -20.48 23.84
C SER A 365 21.46 -18.96 23.60
N CYS A 366 21.78 -18.55 22.38
CA CYS A 366 21.75 -17.16 21.93
C CYS A 366 20.35 -16.72 21.47
N GLY A 367 19.37 -17.61 21.48
CA GLY A 367 18.01 -17.33 21.02
C GLY A 367 17.85 -17.23 19.50
N LEU A 368 18.81 -17.72 18.71
CA LEU A 368 18.85 -17.55 17.26
C LEU A 368 18.02 -18.58 16.49
N LEU A 369 17.62 -19.70 17.12
CA LEU A 369 16.93 -20.80 16.46
C LEU A 369 15.45 -20.89 16.83
N VAL A 370 14.70 -21.48 15.90
CA VAL A 370 13.33 -21.96 16.07
C VAL A 370 13.19 -23.31 15.38
N GLU A 371 12.15 -24.08 15.75
CA GLU A 371 11.79 -25.29 15.03
C GLU A 371 11.18 -24.91 13.67
N GLY A 372 11.79 -25.41 12.59
CA GLY A 372 11.31 -25.18 11.23
C GLY A 372 10.24 -26.18 10.79
N GLN A 373 10.23 -27.37 11.37
CA GLN A 373 9.16 -28.32 11.19
C GLN A 373 7.98 -27.94 12.10
N HIS A 374 7.10 -27.11 11.58
CA HIS A 374 5.71 -27.27 11.94
C HIS A 374 5.28 -28.60 11.29
N ASP A 375 4.84 -29.54 12.11
CA ASP A 375 4.36 -30.85 11.63
C ASP A 375 3.60 -30.69 10.32
N ILE A 376 3.91 -31.56 9.35
CA ILE A 376 3.29 -31.74 8.03
C ILE A 376 2.39 -30.56 7.66
N PRO A 377 2.61 -29.81 6.61
CA PRO A 377 1.80 -28.65 6.30
C PRO A 377 0.34 -29.05 6.49
N THR A 378 -0.26 -28.56 7.58
CA THR A 378 -1.64 -28.86 7.92
C THR A 378 -2.45 -28.03 6.94
N TYR A 379 -2.81 -28.65 5.80
CA TYR A 379 -3.66 -28.05 4.83
C TYR A 379 -5.09 -28.03 5.38
N LEU A 380 -5.70 -26.86 5.36
CA LEU A 380 -7.13 -26.74 5.53
C LEU A 380 -7.79 -27.09 4.20
N SER A 381 -8.89 -27.82 4.24
CA SER A 381 -9.78 -27.90 3.07
C SER A 381 -10.20 -26.47 2.68
N SER A 382 -10.04 -26.13 1.42
CA SER A 382 -10.42 -24.80 0.91
C SER A 382 -11.90 -24.48 1.15
N ILE A 383 -12.78 -25.50 1.03
CA ILE A 383 -14.22 -25.36 1.33
C ILE A 383 -14.44 -25.07 2.82
N THR A 384 -13.78 -25.81 3.71
CA THR A 384 -13.88 -25.53 5.15
C THR A 384 -13.34 -24.15 5.49
N PHE A 385 -12.31 -23.71 4.80
CA PHE A 385 -11.72 -22.38 4.99
C PHE A 385 -12.68 -21.26 4.58
N ILE A 386 -13.26 -21.33 3.36
CA ILE A 386 -14.22 -20.30 2.92
C ILE A 386 -15.48 -20.27 3.80
N GLN A 387 -15.99 -21.42 4.23
CA GLN A 387 -17.11 -21.48 5.18
C GLN A 387 -16.75 -20.79 6.51
N SER A 388 -15.51 -20.95 6.98
CA SER A 388 -15.04 -20.24 8.17
C SER A 388 -14.97 -18.73 7.95
N LEU A 389 -14.53 -18.28 6.77
CA LEU A 389 -14.53 -16.85 6.43
C LEU A 389 -15.96 -16.28 6.40
N GLU A 390 -16.91 -17.00 5.84
CA GLU A 390 -18.33 -16.63 5.81
C GLU A 390 -18.91 -16.46 7.23
N ASP A 391 -18.43 -17.24 8.20
CA ASP A 391 -18.83 -17.12 9.61
C ASP A 391 -18.12 -15.97 10.32
N TRP A 392 -16.86 -15.69 10.02
CA TRP A 392 -16.06 -14.67 10.71
C TRP A 392 -16.33 -13.27 10.22
N VAL A 393 -16.42 -13.06 8.92
CA VAL A 393 -16.60 -11.75 8.30
C VAL A 393 -17.79 -10.98 8.90
N PRO A 394 -19.00 -11.54 9.07
CA PRO A 394 -20.10 -10.82 9.70
C PRO A 394 -19.83 -10.43 11.17
N ARG A 395 -19.02 -11.21 11.88
CA ARG A 395 -18.63 -10.88 13.27
C ARG A 395 -17.67 -9.71 13.30
N TRP A 396 -16.71 -9.68 12.38
CA TRP A 396 -15.77 -8.58 12.25
C TRP A 396 -16.48 -7.28 11.88
N TYR A 397 -17.41 -7.31 10.93
CA TYR A 397 -18.22 -6.12 10.60
C TYR A 397 -18.97 -5.55 11.80
N LYS A 398 -19.42 -6.38 12.75
CA LYS A 398 -20.07 -5.92 13.97
C LYS A 398 -19.13 -5.16 14.93
N SER A 399 -17.83 -5.39 14.84
CA SER A 399 -16.83 -4.69 15.67
C SER A 399 -16.47 -3.31 15.12
N TYR A 400 -16.82 -3.02 13.88
CA TYR A 400 -16.58 -1.75 13.22
C TYR A 400 -17.80 -0.85 13.26
N HIS A 401 -17.57 0.46 13.27
CA HIS A 401 -18.64 1.42 13.57
C HIS A 401 -18.98 2.36 12.41
N GLY A 402 -18.14 2.48 11.38
CA GLY A 402 -18.36 3.39 10.25
C GLY A 402 -19.63 3.05 9.49
N TYR A 403 -19.76 1.81 9.04
CA TYR A 403 -20.95 1.33 8.35
C TYR A 403 -22.21 1.44 9.21
N GLN A 404 -22.15 1.04 10.49
CA GLN A 404 -23.29 1.13 11.40
C GLN A 404 -23.73 2.58 11.66
N ARG A 405 -22.78 3.51 11.77
CA ARG A 405 -23.08 4.94 11.91
C ARG A 405 -23.72 5.50 10.63
N PHE A 406 -23.25 5.05 9.47
CA PHE A 406 -23.81 5.44 8.18
C PHE A 406 -25.27 4.98 8.06
N LEU A 407 -25.57 3.70 8.34
CA LEU A 407 -26.95 3.19 8.36
C LEU A 407 -27.84 3.96 9.33
N LYS A 408 -27.39 4.18 10.56
CA LYS A 408 -28.15 4.97 11.55
C LYS A 408 -28.42 6.42 11.09
N ARG A 409 -27.49 7.02 10.33
CA ARG A 409 -27.69 8.35 9.74
C ARG A 409 -28.82 8.31 8.71
N LEU A 410 -28.87 7.25 7.88
CA LEU A 410 -29.94 7.04 6.91
C LEU A 410 -31.29 6.76 7.58
N GLU A 411 -31.36 5.80 8.52
CA GLU A 411 -32.57 5.42 9.28
C GLU A 411 -33.21 6.64 9.99
N SER A 412 -32.38 7.55 10.49
CA SER A 412 -32.87 8.73 11.17
C SER A 412 -33.39 9.82 10.23
N GLY A 413 -33.31 9.66 8.92
CA GLY A 413 -33.64 10.68 7.93
C GLY A 413 -32.75 11.93 7.99
N LYS A 414 -31.56 11.84 8.62
CA LYS A 414 -30.65 12.97 8.87
C LYS A 414 -29.46 13.02 7.89
N ALA A 415 -29.37 12.12 6.93
CA ALA A 415 -28.34 12.23 5.91
C ALA A 415 -28.62 13.47 5.04
N SER A 416 -27.60 14.29 4.83
CA SER A 416 -27.72 15.44 3.95
C SER A 416 -27.82 15.00 2.47
N HIS A 417 -28.32 15.89 1.61
CA HIS A 417 -28.27 15.65 0.16
C HIS A 417 -26.82 15.47 -0.31
N ASP A 418 -25.90 16.22 0.28
CA ASP A 418 -24.48 16.15 -0.05
C ASP A 418 -23.87 14.79 0.33
N LEU A 419 -24.24 14.21 1.49
CA LEU A 419 -23.82 12.88 1.89
C LEU A 419 -24.28 11.81 0.89
N LEU A 420 -25.54 11.87 0.46
CA LEU A 420 -26.10 10.91 -0.51
C LEU A 420 -25.48 11.08 -1.90
N THR A 421 -25.21 12.32 -2.30
CA THR A 421 -24.48 12.61 -3.54
C THR A 421 -23.05 12.09 -3.46
N GLN A 422 -22.35 12.31 -2.34
CA GLN A 422 -21.00 11.80 -2.14
C GLN A 422 -20.96 10.28 -2.10
N TYR A 423 -21.93 9.63 -1.45
CA TYR A 423 -22.05 8.17 -1.49
C TYR A 423 -22.18 7.65 -2.92
N ALA A 424 -23.06 8.24 -3.73
CA ALA A 424 -23.19 7.85 -5.14
C ALA A 424 -21.89 8.10 -5.92
N TRP A 425 -21.16 9.15 -5.59
CA TRP A 425 -19.89 9.48 -6.24
C TRP A 425 -18.79 8.47 -5.92
N GLU A 426 -18.63 8.16 -4.65
CA GLU A 426 -17.61 7.20 -4.22
C GLU A 426 -17.94 5.78 -4.70
N TYR A 427 -19.22 5.41 -4.72
CA TYR A 427 -19.66 4.14 -5.29
C TYR A 427 -19.43 4.09 -6.81
N TYR A 428 -19.63 5.19 -7.52
CA TYR A 428 -19.23 5.31 -8.93
C TYR A 428 -17.73 5.04 -9.10
N HIS A 429 -16.88 5.59 -8.25
CA HIS A 429 -15.44 5.36 -8.35
C HIS A 429 -15.05 3.89 -8.11
N ILE A 430 -15.73 3.19 -7.21
CA ILE A 430 -15.51 1.74 -7.00
C ILE A 430 -15.87 0.98 -8.27
N THR A 431 -17.07 1.17 -8.81
CA THR A 431 -17.54 0.44 -10.00
C THR A 431 -16.78 0.81 -11.27
N ALA A 432 -16.41 2.08 -11.44
CA ALA A 432 -15.61 2.53 -12.58
C ALA A 432 -14.19 1.91 -12.61
N GLN A 433 -13.69 1.47 -11.46
CA GLN A 433 -12.38 0.83 -11.34
C GLN A 433 -12.47 -0.70 -11.19
N ALA A 434 -13.65 -1.28 -11.08
CA ALA A 434 -13.85 -2.72 -10.89
C ALA A 434 -13.12 -3.55 -11.95
N LEU A 435 -13.29 -3.23 -13.22
CA LEU A 435 -12.62 -3.96 -14.31
C LEU A 435 -11.09 -3.90 -14.20
N SER A 436 -10.54 -2.75 -13.80
CA SER A 436 -9.09 -2.59 -13.61
C SER A 436 -8.58 -3.28 -12.36
N ALA A 437 -9.46 -3.51 -11.36
CA ALA A 437 -9.15 -4.28 -10.16
C ALA A 437 -9.20 -5.79 -10.42
N ILE A 438 -10.16 -6.28 -11.21
CA ILE A 438 -10.34 -7.71 -11.51
C ILE A 438 -9.39 -8.19 -12.62
N GLY A 439 -9.14 -7.34 -13.61
CA GLY A 439 -8.37 -7.67 -14.81
C GLY A 439 -7.02 -8.36 -14.56
N PRO A 440 -6.22 -7.96 -13.57
CA PRO A 440 -4.98 -8.65 -13.23
C PRO A 440 -5.18 -10.10 -12.81
N ALA A 441 -6.21 -10.42 -12.00
CA ALA A 441 -6.50 -11.79 -11.60
C ALA A 441 -6.83 -12.67 -12.81
N LEU A 442 -7.68 -12.17 -13.72
CA LEU A 442 -8.02 -12.87 -14.95
C LEU A 442 -6.81 -13.09 -15.87
N SER A 443 -5.94 -12.07 -16.01
CA SER A 443 -4.78 -12.12 -16.92
C SER A 443 -3.66 -13.05 -16.43
N LEU A 444 -3.57 -13.30 -15.13
CA LEU A 444 -2.54 -14.13 -14.50
C LEU A 444 -3.02 -15.54 -14.18
N GLU A 445 -4.32 -15.81 -14.26
CA GLU A 445 -4.88 -17.12 -13.91
C GLU A 445 -4.51 -18.17 -14.97
N THR A 446 -3.97 -19.28 -14.51
CA THR A 446 -3.53 -20.40 -15.36
C THR A 446 -4.44 -21.62 -15.31
N ASP A 447 -5.29 -21.73 -14.29
CA ASP A 447 -6.30 -22.79 -14.21
C ASP A 447 -7.52 -22.40 -15.06
N ALA A 448 -7.89 -23.30 -15.98
CA ALA A 448 -8.94 -22.99 -16.96
C ALA A 448 -10.32 -22.77 -16.31
N VAL A 449 -10.65 -23.50 -15.23
CA VAL A 449 -11.94 -23.37 -14.55
C VAL A 449 -12.02 -22.03 -13.82
N ARG A 450 -10.95 -21.65 -13.11
CA ARG A 450 -10.90 -20.33 -12.44
C ARG A 450 -10.88 -19.19 -13.44
N ALA A 451 -10.14 -19.33 -14.55
CA ALA A 451 -10.11 -18.34 -15.62
C ALA A 451 -11.51 -18.12 -16.23
N ASP A 452 -12.29 -19.18 -16.41
CA ASP A 452 -13.66 -19.09 -16.90
C ASP A 452 -14.57 -18.36 -15.89
N LEU A 453 -14.51 -18.72 -14.59
CA LEU A 453 -15.25 -18.05 -13.53
C LEU A 453 -14.91 -16.56 -13.42
N LEU A 454 -13.63 -16.23 -13.44
CA LEU A 454 -13.17 -14.83 -13.38
C LEU A 454 -13.54 -14.03 -14.63
N ARG A 455 -13.52 -14.68 -15.82
CA ARG A 455 -13.95 -14.04 -17.07
C ARG A 455 -15.44 -13.74 -17.04
N ASP A 456 -16.26 -14.68 -16.61
CA ASP A 456 -17.70 -14.49 -16.54
C ASP A 456 -18.03 -13.36 -15.57
N PHE A 457 -17.44 -13.34 -14.38
CA PHE A 457 -17.55 -12.25 -13.42
C PHE A 457 -17.07 -10.90 -13.99
N TYR A 458 -15.91 -10.87 -14.67
CA TYR A 458 -15.40 -9.66 -15.34
C TYR A 458 -16.37 -9.11 -16.38
N MET A 459 -17.00 -9.99 -17.18
CA MET A 459 -17.95 -9.59 -18.22
C MET A 459 -19.25 -9.02 -17.63
N GLU A 460 -19.67 -9.51 -16.48
CA GLU A 460 -20.86 -9.04 -15.76
C GLU A 460 -20.64 -7.64 -15.17
N GLU A 461 -19.41 -7.30 -14.77
CA GLU A 461 -19.07 -5.97 -14.25
C GLU A 461 -19.04 -4.87 -15.34
N ILE A 462 -19.04 -5.23 -16.63
CA ILE A 462 -18.98 -4.23 -17.71
C ILE A 462 -20.24 -3.37 -17.74
N GLY A 463 -20.07 -2.07 -17.50
CA GLY A 463 -21.13 -1.07 -17.63
C GLY A 463 -21.84 -0.71 -16.33
N HIS A 464 -21.48 -1.32 -15.19
CA HIS A 464 -22.01 -0.93 -13.88
C HIS A 464 -21.74 0.54 -13.56
N GLU A 465 -20.56 1.07 -13.96
CA GLU A 465 -20.20 2.47 -13.82
C GLU A 465 -21.20 3.41 -14.53
N LYS A 466 -21.77 2.97 -15.65
CA LYS A 466 -22.75 3.79 -16.40
C LYS A 466 -24.06 3.98 -15.65
N MET A 467 -24.46 3.00 -14.83
CA MET A 467 -25.63 3.12 -13.99
C MET A 467 -25.44 4.23 -12.94
N LEU A 468 -24.32 4.19 -12.23
CA LEU A 468 -24.00 5.21 -11.23
C LEU A 468 -23.66 6.56 -11.86
N GLY A 469 -23.08 6.61 -13.05
CA GLY A 469 -22.94 7.84 -13.82
C GLY A 469 -24.28 8.53 -14.14
N ARG A 470 -25.35 7.73 -14.41
CA ARG A 470 -26.71 8.28 -14.59
C ARG A 470 -27.29 8.81 -13.28
N VAL A 471 -27.00 8.14 -12.14
CA VAL A 471 -27.38 8.65 -10.81
C VAL A 471 -26.75 10.02 -10.59
N LEU A 472 -25.45 10.15 -10.76
CA LEU A 472 -24.72 11.41 -10.60
C LEU A 472 -25.28 12.52 -11.51
N THR A 473 -25.54 12.19 -12.78
CA THR A 473 -26.13 13.14 -13.72
C THR A 473 -27.52 13.59 -13.27
N SER A 474 -28.35 12.67 -12.71
CA SER A 474 -29.67 13.02 -12.18
C SER A 474 -29.61 13.93 -10.93
N LEU A 475 -28.48 13.92 -10.22
CA LEU A 475 -28.17 14.80 -9.09
C LEU A 475 -27.55 16.13 -9.53
N GLY A 476 -27.45 16.39 -10.85
CA GLY A 476 -26.93 17.62 -11.40
C GLY A 476 -25.42 17.67 -11.65
N VAL A 477 -24.72 16.53 -11.49
CA VAL A 477 -23.29 16.44 -11.78
C VAL A 477 -23.06 16.34 -13.28
N SER A 478 -22.20 17.19 -13.83
CA SER A 478 -21.88 17.16 -15.26
C SER A 478 -20.97 15.98 -15.62
N PRO A 479 -21.03 15.46 -16.87
CA PRO A 479 -20.12 14.42 -17.33
C PRO A 479 -18.64 14.82 -17.20
N ASP A 480 -18.33 16.09 -17.38
CA ASP A 480 -16.97 16.63 -17.25
C ASP A 480 -16.49 16.56 -15.78
N GLN A 481 -17.33 16.93 -14.82
CA GLN A 481 -17.04 16.78 -13.40
C GLN A 481 -16.82 15.30 -13.03
N ILE A 482 -17.63 14.38 -13.56
CA ILE A 482 -17.47 12.95 -13.33
C ILE A 482 -16.11 12.48 -13.85
N HIS A 483 -15.75 12.88 -15.06
CA HIS A 483 -14.49 12.47 -15.70
C HIS A 483 -13.25 12.97 -14.92
N HIS A 484 -13.27 14.20 -14.42
CA HIS A 484 -12.15 14.82 -13.74
C HIS A 484 -12.12 14.56 -12.22
N SER A 485 -13.14 13.91 -11.67
CA SER A 485 -13.20 13.64 -10.23
C SER A 485 -12.10 12.71 -9.75
N ILE A 486 -11.73 12.88 -8.49
CA ILE A 486 -10.76 12.04 -7.78
C ILE A 486 -11.51 11.40 -6.61
N PRO A 487 -11.40 10.07 -6.42
CA PRO A 487 -12.02 9.40 -5.28
C PRO A 487 -11.44 9.88 -3.95
N LEU A 488 -12.22 9.77 -2.89
CA LEU A 488 -11.72 9.98 -1.53
C LEU A 488 -10.53 9.03 -1.24
N PRO A 489 -9.62 9.41 -0.33
CA PRO A 489 -8.54 8.53 0.09
C PRO A 489 -9.04 7.15 0.56
N SER A 490 -10.13 7.12 1.33
CA SER A 490 -10.75 5.89 1.82
C SER A 490 -11.24 4.97 0.69
N THR A 491 -11.87 5.52 -0.35
CA THR A 491 -12.25 4.78 -1.56
C THR A 491 -11.03 4.28 -2.31
N SER A 492 -10.01 5.13 -2.42
CA SER A 492 -8.74 4.78 -3.07
C SER A 492 -8.07 3.59 -2.40
N PHE A 493 -8.03 3.56 -1.07
CA PHE A 493 -7.45 2.43 -0.33
C PHE A 493 -8.14 1.11 -0.66
N VAL A 494 -9.47 1.08 -0.68
CA VAL A 494 -10.24 -0.12 -1.00
C VAL A 494 -9.93 -0.63 -2.41
N VAL A 495 -10.01 0.24 -3.41
CA VAL A 495 -9.81 -0.15 -4.82
C VAL A 495 -8.37 -0.58 -5.09
N GLU A 496 -7.38 0.15 -4.56
CA GLU A 496 -5.98 -0.18 -4.81
C GLU A 496 -5.56 -1.46 -4.09
N MET A 497 -6.13 -1.74 -2.93
CA MET A 497 -5.94 -3.01 -2.25
C MET A 497 -6.47 -4.17 -3.09
N LEU A 498 -7.71 -4.09 -3.61
CA LEU A 498 -8.27 -5.11 -4.50
C LEU A 498 -7.41 -5.36 -5.74
N ARG A 499 -6.98 -4.30 -6.40
CA ARG A 499 -6.13 -4.38 -7.59
C ARG A 499 -4.79 -5.06 -7.29
N PHE A 500 -4.21 -4.75 -6.13
CA PHE A 500 -3.00 -5.37 -5.66
C PHE A 500 -3.18 -6.87 -5.40
N LEU A 501 -4.25 -7.24 -4.68
CA LEU A 501 -4.55 -8.64 -4.39
C LEU A 501 -4.76 -9.45 -5.67
N ALA A 502 -5.51 -8.91 -6.63
CA ALA A 502 -5.73 -9.54 -7.92
C ALA A 502 -4.42 -9.85 -8.68
N ALA A 503 -3.39 -9.01 -8.48
CA ALA A 503 -2.11 -9.15 -9.15
C ALA A 503 -1.09 -10.01 -8.40
N HIS A 504 -1.13 -9.99 -7.06
CA HIS A 504 -0.02 -10.50 -6.24
C HIS A 504 -0.43 -11.52 -5.19
N ASP A 505 -1.73 -11.60 -4.85
CA ASP A 505 -2.26 -12.54 -3.86
C ASP A 505 -3.64 -13.10 -4.28
N PRO A 506 -3.67 -14.04 -5.24
CA PRO A 506 -4.91 -14.60 -5.76
C PRO A 506 -5.81 -15.22 -4.68
N LEU A 507 -5.24 -15.84 -3.64
CA LEU A 507 -6.03 -16.42 -2.55
C LEU A 507 -6.78 -15.34 -1.77
N SER A 508 -6.09 -14.29 -1.37
CA SER A 508 -6.73 -13.16 -0.68
C SER A 508 -7.71 -12.43 -1.59
N PHE A 509 -7.43 -12.31 -2.89
CA PHE A 509 -8.36 -11.74 -3.87
C PHE A 509 -9.66 -12.53 -3.94
N MET A 510 -9.59 -13.87 -4.09
CA MET A 510 -10.77 -14.73 -4.12
C MET A 510 -11.61 -14.62 -2.84
N GLY A 511 -10.97 -14.49 -1.67
CA GLY A 511 -11.65 -14.23 -0.40
C GLY A 511 -12.27 -12.83 -0.33
N ALA A 512 -11.58 -11.83 -0.91
CA ALA A 512 -12.06 -10.45 -0.92
C ALA A 512 -13.37 -10.28 -1.72
N LEU A 513 -13.56 -11.04 -2.78
CA LEU A 513 -14.82 -11.02 -3.55
C LEU A 513 -16.03 -11.28 -2.66
N PHE A 514 -15.91 -12.12 -1.62
CA PHE A 514 -16.99 -12.36 -0.66
C PHE A 514 -17.39 -11.09 0.11
N LEU A 515 -16.48 -10.17 0.37
CA LEU A 515 -16.78 -8.93 1.09
C LEU A 515 -17.63 -7.96 0.27
N PHE A 516 -17.54 -8.02 -1.05
CA PHE A 516 -18.24 -7.14 -1.97
C PHE A 516 -19.51 -7.75 -2.52
N GLU A 517 -19.52 -9.06 -2.72
CA GLU A 517 -20.59 -9.77 -3.41
C GLU A 517 -21.41 -10.69 -2.49
N GLY A 518 -20.81 -11.22 -1.41
CA GLY A 518 -21.38 -12.31 -0.61
C GLY A 518 -22.24 -11.91 0.58
N THR A 519 -22.48 -10.62 0.84
CA THR A 519 -23.26 -10.16 2.00
C THR A 519 -24.76 -10.05 1.67
N GLU A 520 -25.41 -11.18 1.45
CA GLU A 520 -26.87 -11.22 1.31
C GLU A 520 -27.58 -10.55 2.50
N GLY A 521 -28.58 -9.72 2.22
CA GLY A 521 -29.42 -9.04 3.21
C GLY A 521 -28.92 -7.70 3.75
N GLN A 522 -27.69 -7.25 3.41
CA GLN A 522 -27.23 -5.90 3.80
C GLN A 522 -27.52 -4.85 2.70
N LYS A 523 -27.50 -5.25 1.43
CA LYS A 523 -27.70 -4.34 0.28
C LYS A 523 -29.15 -3.87 0.18
N ASP A 524 -30.12 -4.76 0.35
CA ASP A 524 -31.56 -4.44 0.33
C ASP A 524 -31.90 -3.36 1.37
N THR A 525 -31.34 -3.46 2.57
CA THR A 525 -31.55 -2.51 3.66
C THR A 525 -31.18 -1.08 3.26
N LEU A 526 -30.07 -0.88 2.54
CA LEU A 526 -29.61 0.45 2.15
C LEU A 526 -30.57 1.12 1.15
N VAL A 527 -30.98 0.38 0.12
CA VAL A 527 -31.90 0.90 -0.91
C VAL A 527 -33.28 1.16 -0.31
N GLU A 528 -33.75 0.29 0.59
CA GLU A 528 -35.00 0.47 1.32
C GLU A 528 -34.97 1.73 2.18
N LEU A 529 -33.93 1.93 2.99
CA LEU A 529 -33.76 3.11 3.82
C LEU A 529 -33.73 4.41 3.00
N ILE A 530 -32.98 4.41 1.88
CA ILE A 530 -32.95 5.58 1.00
C ILE A 530 -34.32 5.84 0.40
N THR A 531 -35.03 4.81 -0.04
CA THR A 531 -36.38 4.95 -0.64
C THR A 531 -37.39 5.48 0.37
N GLU A 532 -37.36 4.99 1.60
CA GLU A 532 -38.32 5.37 2.65
C GLU A 532 -38.07 6.77 3.19
N HIS A 533 -36.81 7.09 3.48
CA HIS A 533 -36.48 8.32 4.22
C HIS A 533 -36.09 9.51 3.32
N TYR A 534 -35.78 9.26 2.02
CA TYR A 534 -35.32 10.31 1.09
C TYR A 534 -36.15 10.35 -0.22
N PRO A 535 -37.49 10.46 -0.15
CA PRO A 535 -38.37 10.44 -1.35
C PRO A 535 -38.19 11.64 -2.27
N HIS A 536 -37.44 12.66 -1.85
CA HIS A 536 -37.12 13.83 -2.66
C HIS A 536 -35.94 13.59 -3.64
N LEU A 537 -35.22 12.50 -3.52
CA LEU A 537 -34.18 12.12 -4.48
C LEU A 537 -34.82 11.74 -5.83
N PRO A 538 -34.11 11.96 -6.95
CA PRO A 538 -34.58 11.47 -8.25
C PRO A 538 -34.82 9.97 -8.22
N SER A 539 -35.91 9.48 -8.80
CA SER A 539 -36.21 8.02 -8.83
C SER A 539 -35.08 7.20 -9.47
N VAL A 540 -34.35 7.79 -10.41
CA VAL A 540 -33.15 7.19 -11.03
C VAL A 540 -32.14 6.74 -9.99
N TYR A 541 -32.05 7.44 -8.85
CA TYR A 541 -31.12 7.08 -7.76
C TYR A 541 -31.42 5.68 -7.21
N THR A 542 -32.65 5.47 -6.75
CA THR A 542 -33.07 4.18 -6.17
C THR A 542 -33.27 3.10 -7.21
N ASP A 543 -33.76 3.47 -8.41
CA ASP A 543 -33.99 2.53 -9.50
C ASP A 543 -32.67 1.91 -9.99
N MET A 544 -31.60 2.70 -10.10
CA MET A 544 -30.29 2.19 -10.53
C MET A 544 -29.63 1.32 -9.47
N LEU A 545 -29.75 1.66 -8.18
CA LEU A 545 -29.26 0.81 -7.09
C LEU A 545 -29.98 -0.54 -7.08
N ARG A 546 -31.32 -0.56 -7.19
CA ARG A 546 -32.09 -1.80 -7.30
C ARG A 546 -31.72 -2.62 -8.54
N GLN A 547 -31.49 -1.94 -9.67
CA GLN A 547 -31.07 -2.63 -10.89
C GLN A 547 -29.71 -3.29 -10.71
N HIS A 548 -28.76 -2.61 -10.07
CA HIS A 548 -27.45 -3.13 -9.76
C HIS A 548 -27.57 -4.38 -8.86
N ASP A 549 -28.33 -4.29 -7.76
CA ASP A 549 -28.54 -5.43 -6.84
C ASP A 549 -29.20 -6.61 -7.55
N SER A 550 -30.22 -6.37 -8.42
CA SER A 550 -30.89 -7.42 -9.20
C SER A 550 -29.97 -8.08 -10.23
N ILE A 551 -28.97 -7.38 -10.78
CA ILE A 551 -28.00 -7.98 -11.68
C ILE A 551 -27.07 -8.91 -10.89
N ASN A 552 -26.54 -8.46 -9.76
CA ASN A 552 -25.64 -9.23 -8.90
C ASN A 552 -26.34 -10.51 -8.36
N GLU A 553 -27.62 -10.42 -8.00
CA GLU A 553 -28.40 -11.58 -7.55
C GLU A 553 -28.61 -12.61 -8.66
N LYS A 554 -28.95 -12.17 -9.88
CA LYS A 554 -29.16 -13.09 -11.03
C LYS A 554 -27.87 -13.76 -11.49
N ALA A 555 -26.73 -13.08 -11.34
CA ALA A 555 -25.40 -13.56 -11.68
C ALA A 555 -24.80 -14.46 -10.59
N GLU A 556 -25.49 -14.66 -9.46
CA GLU A 556 -25.00 -15.45 -8.32
C GLU A 556 -23.64 -14.96 -7.81
N HIS A 557 -23.39 -13.64 -7.84
CA HIS A 557 -22.12 -13.05 -7.41
C HIS A 557 -21.77 -13.42 -5.96
N GLY A 558 -22.76 -13.60 -5.08
CA GLY A 558 -22.57 -14.02 -3.69
C GLY A 558 -21.81 -15.35 -3.54
N ASP A 559 -21.85 -16.21 -4.55
CA ASP A 559 -21.20 -17.53 -4.52
C ASP A 559 -19.84 -17.55 -5.23
N ILE A 560 -19.39 -16.46 -5.85
CA ILE A 560 -18.17 -16.44 -6.66
C ILE A 560 -16.93 -16.88 -5.87
N SER A 561 -16.74 -16.38 -4.64
CA SER A 561 -15.63 -16.78 -3.77
C SER A 561 -15.67 -18.28 -3.48
N ARG A 562 -16.83 -18.82 -3.15
CA ARG A 562 -17.01 -20.25 -2.87
C ARG A 562 -16.71 -21.11 -4.10
N LYS A 563 -17.18 -20.69 -5.29
CA LYS A 563 -16.91 -21.37 -6.57
C LYS A 563 -15.40 -21.38 -6.86
N LEU A 564 -14.71 -20.26 -6.66
CA LEU A 564 -13.27 -20.16 -6.85
C LEU A 564 -12.48 -21.03 -5.86
N TYR A 565 -12.80 -20.97 -4.57
CA TYR A 565 -12.14 -21.80 -3.55
C TYR A 565 -12.41 -23.30 -3.75
N ALA A 566 -13.57 -23.70 -4.31
CA ALA A 566 -13.87 -25.09 -4.62
C ALA A 566 -12.92 -25.71 -5.66
N THR A 567 -12.24 -24.90 -6.48
CA THR A 567 -11.24 -25.38 -7.44
C THR A 567 -9.89 -25.69 -6.80
N ILE A 568 -9.69 -25.32 -5.52
CA ILE A 568 -8.44 -25.49 -4.78
C ILE A 568 -8.63 -26.66 -3.80
N GLY A 569 -7.71 -27.64 -3.83
CA GLY A 569 -7.82 -28.82 -2.96
C GLY A 569 -7.57 -28.53 -1.47
N GLY A 570 -6.62 -27.64 -1.17
CA GLY A 570 -6.28 -27.28 0.19
C GLY A 570 -5.43 -26.02 0.26
N ILE A 571 -5.42 -25.38 1.43
CA ILE A 571 -4.73 -24.12 1.73
C ILE A 571 -3.80 -24.39 2.91
N SER A 572 -2.54 -23.93 2.82
CA SER A 572 -1.60 -23.99 3.94
C SER A 572 -2.05 -23.10 5.10
N LEU A 573 -1.63 -23.41 6.32
CA LEU A 573 -1.94 -22.56 7.48
C LEU A 573 -1.35 -21.14 7.34
N ASP A 574 -0.18 -21.01 6.72
CA ASP A 574 0.44 -19.71 6.50
C ASP A 574 -0.37 -18.89 5.48
N ASP A 575 -0.84 -19.53 4.40
CA ASP A 575 -1.74 -18.89 3.44
C ASP A 575 -3.08 -18.51 4.09
N ALA A 576 -3.66 -19.40 4.90
CA ALA A 576 -4.90 -19.11 5.62
C ALA A 576 -4.73 -17.89 6.54
N ARG A 577 -3.64 -17.82 7.32
CA ARG A 577 -3.34 -16.67 8.18
C ARG A 577 -3.17 -15.39 7.37
N ARG A 578 -2.43 -15.45 6.27
CA ARG A 578 -2.22 -14.30 5.38
C ARG A 578 -3.56 -13.81 4.84
N VAL A 579 -4.40 -14.68 4.31
CA VAL A 579 -5.75 -14.33 3.80
C VAL A 579 -6.59 -13.68 4.89
N ILE A 580 -6.62 -14.26 6.09
CA ILE A 580 -7.37 -13.70 7.24
C ILE A 580 -6.89 -12.30 7.57
N GLY A 581 -5.58 -12.09 7.70
CA GLY A 581 -5.00 -10.77 8.01
C GLY A 581 -5.35 -9.73 6.95
N THR A 582 -5.22 -10.10 5.68
CA THR A 582 -5.54 -9.25 4.54
C THR A 582 -7.03 -8.89 4.49
N LEU A 583 -7.93 -9.85 4.69
CA LEU A 583 -9.37 -9.58 4.72
C LEU A 583 -9.77 -8.74 5.94
N TYR A 584 -9.13 -8.93 7.07
CA TYR A 584 -9.35 -8.10 8.26
C TYR A 584 -8.93 -6.64 8.00
N ASN A 585 -7.82 -6.41 7.29
CA ASN A 585 -7.41 -5.09 6.85
C ASN A 585 -8.40 -4.50 5.84
N LEU A 586 -8.84 -5.28 4.86
CA LEU A 586 -9.78 -4.83 3.85
C LEU A 586 -11.15 -4.45 4.45
N ILE A 587 -11.66 -5.19 5.43
CA ILE A 587 -12.88 -4.83 6.18
C ILE A 587 -12.68 -3.49 6.90
N SER A 588 -11.52 -3.27 7.50
CA SER A 588 -11.19 -1.99 8.14
C SER A 588 -11.17 -0.83 7.15
N LEU A 589 -10.66 -1.05 5.93
CA LEU A 589 -10.70 -0.05 4.85
C LEU A 589 -12.14 0.22 4.37
N ILE A 590 -12.97 -0.81 4.24
CA ILE A 590 -14.40 -0.65 3.87
C ILE A 590 -15.15 0.12 4.96
N ASP A 591 -14.88 -0.16 6.24
CA ASP A 591 -15.43 0.64 7.34
C ASP A 591 -14.97 2.10 7.28
N GLY A 592 -13.68 2.31 6.99
CA GLY A 592 -13.09 3.62 6.75
C GLY A 592 -13.72 4.38 5.58
N PHE A 593 -14.19 3.68 4.54
CA PHE A 593 -14.96 4.28 3.45
C PHE A 593 -16.23 4.96 3.97
N TYR A 594 -17.03 4.27 4.78
CA TYR A 594 -18.26 4.83 5.36
C TYR A 594 -17.96 5.91 6.40
N ALA A 595 -16.91 5.75 7.21
CA ALA A 595 -16.49 6.75 8.16
C ALA A 595 -16.05 8.05 7.47
N GLY A 596 -15.29 7.96 6.38
CA GLY A 596 -14.85 9.10 5.59
C GLY A 596 -16.00 9.89 4.94
N LEU A 597 -17.06 9.20 4.53
CA LEU A 597 -18.29 9.85 4.04
C LEU A 597 -18.96 10.68 5.16
N LEU A 598 -19.06 10.14 6.37
CA LEU A 598 -19.67 10.82 7.51
C LEU A 598 -18.85 12.00 8.01
N GLU A 599 -17.52 11.87 8.06
CA GLU A 599 -16.63 12.97 8.45
C GLU A 599 -16.75 14.16 7.51
N ARG A 600 -16.93 13.91 6.21
CA ARG A 600 -17.15 14.96 5.23
C ARG A 600 -18.52 15.62 5.40
N ASP A 601 -19.57 14.90 5.79
CA ASP A 601 -20.90 15.44 6.06
C ASP A 601 -20.89 16.32 7.33
N ASP A 602 -20.10 15.97 8.33
CA ASP A 602 -19.98 16.69 9.60
C ASP A 602 -19.04 17.92 9.51
N LEU A 603 -18.14 17.97 8.52
CA LEU A 603 -17.25 19.09 8.28
C LEU A 603 -17.83 19.98 7.16
N ILE A 604 -17.81 21.31 7.35
CA ILE A 604 -17.96 22.27 6.24
C ILE A 604 -16.67 22.18 5.42
N TYR A 605 -16.61 21.19 4.55
CA TYR A 605 -15.42 20.93 3.71
C TYR A 605 -15.42 21.91 2.54
N VAL A 606 -14.37 22.70 2.43
CA VAL A 606 -14.07 23.44 1.19
C VAL A 606 -13.36 22.44 0.26
N PRO A 607 -13.96 22.02 -0.85
CA PRO A 607 -13.32 21.10 -1.79
C PRO A 607 -12.00 21.71 -2.26
N ILE A 608 -10.92 20.91 -2.23
CA ILE A 608 -9.61 21.29 -2.79
C ILE A 608 -9.72 21.51 -4.32
N ASP A 609 -10.81 21.05 -4.94
CA ASP A 609 -11.07 21.11 -6.39
C ASP A 609 -11.35 22.53 -6.94
N HIS A 610 -11.39 23.57 -6.10
CA HIS A 610 -11.68 24.96 -6.52
C HIS A 610 -10.47 25.90 -6.47
N VAL A 611 -9.25 25.37 -6.41
CA VAL A 611 -8.05 26.17 -6.70
C VAL A 611 -7.74 25.98 -8.18
N SER A 612 -8.46 26.75 -9.01
CA SER A 612 -8.17 26.94 -10.44
C SER A 612 -6.92 27.79 -10.63
#